data_7a27e32a303604e286e08c6574c68ae0
#
_entry.id   7a27e32a303604e286e08c6574c68ae0
#
_cell.length_a   1.000
_cell.length_b   1.000
_cell.length_c   1.000
_cell.angle_alpha   90.00
_cell.angle_beta   90.00
_cell.angle_gamma   90.00
#
_symmetry.space_group_name_H-M   'P 1'
#
loop_
_entity.id
_entity.type
_entity.pdbx_description
1 polymer ?
#
loop_
_entity_poly.entity_id
_entity_poly.type
_entity_poly.pdbx_seq_one_letter_code
_entity_poly.pdbx_strand_id
1 'polypeptide(L)'
;MFETEFNEIPIDDWSLDDIPLARVRAASGADPSIRKISYPKGAFEPFYNPKSRLFPDPSERLPAIVRNITSNANCDRYLVVTRYKTELQGTSLVLDGIGAYSRGVGSFARHSHLFANVAVNLIDGRSYEQINRHFANFGSNLAESMRLTEDPITKLDNSQFPDPPASAASNTALRERTRALVAARLDRTLPGYLKQD
;
A
#
# COMPACT_ATOMS: atom_id res chain seq x y z
N MET A 1 -25.24 -11.79 -17.03
CA MET A 1 -24.89 -10.69 -16.11
C MET A 1 -23.78 -11.23 -15.24
N PHE A 2 -22.57 -10.67 -15.30
CA PHE A 2 -21.44 -11.12 -14.49
C PHE A 2 -21.53 -10.41 -13.15
N GLU A 3 -21.86 -11.11 -12.08
CA GLU A 3 -21.79 -10.57 -10.74
C GLU A 3 -20.33 -10.59 -10.26
N THR A 4 -19.78 -9.43 -9.97
CA THR A 4 -18.48 -9.30 -9.33
C THR A 4 -18.74 -8.92 -7.87
N GLU A 5 -18.51 -9.85 -6.97
CA GLU A 5 -18.50 -9.55 -5.55
C GLU A 5 -17.16 -8.93 -5.21
N PHE A 6 -17.19 -7.71 -4.69
CA PHE A 6 -16.04 -7.04 -4.11
C PHE A 6 -16.21 -7.02 -2.60
N ASN A 7 -15.29 -7.65 -1.89
CA ASN A 7 -15.28 -7.65 -0.44
C ASN A 7 -13.98 -7.04 0.06
N GLU A 8 -14.07 -5.95 0.80
CA GLU A 8 -12.96 -5.43 1.55
C GLU A 8 -12.66 -6.31 2.75
N ILE A 9 -11.41 -6.69 2.93
CA ILE A 9 -10.98 -7.43 4.12
C ILE A 9 -10.78 -6.42 5.26
N PRO A 10 -11.40 -6.61 6.43
CA PRO A 10 -11.12 -5.79 7.59
C PRO A 10 -9.68 -6.07 8.07
N ILE A 11 -8.81 -5.07 8.00
CA ILE A 11 -7.38 -5.20 8.28
C ILE A 11 -6.94 -4.45 9.54
N ASP A 12 -7.83 -3.73 10.21
CA ASP A 12 -7.51 -2.86 11.34
C ASP A 12 -6.77 -3.61 12.47
N ASP A 13 -7.13 -4.86 12.71
CA ASP A 13 -6.54 -5.68 13.78
C ASP A 13 -5.38 -6.58 13.31
N TRP A 14 -4.92 -6.42 12.06
CA TRP A 14 -3.89 -7.30 11.49
C TRP A 14 -2.47 -6.80 11.69
N SER A 15 -2.28 -5.67 12.40
CA SER A 15 -0.97 -5.09 12.70
C SER A 15 -0.10 -4.88 11.45
N LEU A 16 -0.70 -4.42 10.35
CA LEU A 16 0.04 -4.18 9.11
C LEU A 16 1.00 -3.00 9.23
N ASP A 17 0.74 -2.07 10.15
CA ASP A 17 1.56 -0.87 10.38
C ASP A 17 2.97 -1.16 10.92
N ASP A 18 3.22 -2.35 11.47
CA ASP A 18 4.55 -2.76 11.92
C ASP A 18 5.43 -3.26 10.78
N ILE A 19 4.84 -3.72 9.68
CA ILE A 19 5.57 -4.27 8.54
C ILE A 19 6.48 -3.23 7.89
N PRO A 20 6.03 -2.00 7.54
CA PRO A 20 6.89 -0.99 6.96
C PRO A 20 8.14 -0.73 7.77
N LEU A 21 8.01 -0.54 9.08
CA LEU A 21 9.17 -0.29 9.95
C LEU A 21 10.15 -1.47 9.95
N ALA A 22 9.65 -2.69 10.08
CA ALA A 22 10.48 -3.89 10.05
C ALA A 22 11.23 -4.04 8.72
N ARG A 23 10.55 -3.77 7.60
CA ARG A 23 11.17 -3.89 6.26
C ARG A 23 12.16 -2.76 5.98
N VAL A 24 11.87 -1.53 6.39
CA VAL A 24 12.81 -0.40 6.29
C VAL A 24 14.07 -0.67 7.08
N ARG A 25 13.95 -1.13 8.34
CA ARG A 25 15.12 -1.48 9.16
C ARG A 25 15.95 -2.61 8.54
N ALA A 26 15.30 -3.64 7.99
CA ALA A 26 15.99 -4.73 7.30
C ALA A 26 16.75 -4.22 6.06
N ALA A 27 16.12 -3.37 5.25
CA ALA A 27 16.70 -2.83 4.02
C ALA A 27 17.82 -1.80 4.27
N SER A 28 17.83 -1.13 5.44
CA SER A 28 18.83 -0.12 5.82
C SER A 28 19.99 -0.69 6.66
N GLY A 29 20.06 -2.01 6.85
CA GLY A 29 21.09 -2.60 7.70
C GLY A 29 20.89 -2.32 9.20
N ALA A 30 19.64 -2.17 9.63
CA ALA A 30 19.25 -1.86 11.01
C ALA A 30 19.80 -0.51 11.53
N ASP A 31 19.85 0.50 10.67
CA ASP A 31 20.31 1.84 11.02
C ASP A 31 19.53 2.36 12.27
N PRO A 32 20.22 2.69 13.37
CA PRO A 32 19.59 3.12 14.60
C PRO A 32 18.92 4.51 14.51
N SER A 33 19.25 5.32 13.51
CA SER A 33 18.61 6.61 13.27
C SER A 33 17.16 6.49 12.80
N ILE A 34 16.75 5.32 12.30
CA ILE A 34 15.40 5.05 11.81
C ILE A 34 14.44 4.86 12.98
N ARG A 35 13.45 5.73 13.07
CA ARG A 35 12.43 5.72 14.11
C ARG A 35 11.02 5.79 13.52
N LYS A 36 10.08 5.17 14.21
CA LYS A 36 8.65 5.31 13.89
C LYS A 36 8.13 6.62 14.48
N ILE A 37 7.37 7.35 13.70
CA ILE A 37 6.63 8.53 14.15
C ILE A 37 5.18 8.12 14.35
N SER A 38 4.63 8.36 15.52
CA SER A 38 3.22 8.14 15.81
C SER A 38 2.39 9.33 15.34
N TYR A 39 1.18 9.07 14.89
CA TYR A 39 0.25 10.08 14.41
C TYR A 39 -1.18 9.74 14.84
N PRO A 40 -2.09 10.75 14.93
CA PRO A 40 -3.48 10.53 15.30
C PRO A 40 -4.20 9.65 14.28
N LYS A 41 -5.15 8.82 14.74
CA LYS A 41 -6.06 8.09 13.84
C LYS A 41 -6.77 9.08 12.93
N GLY A 42 -6.83 8.75 11.64
CA GLY A 42 -7.47 9.61 10.62
C GLY A 42 -6.60 10.75 10.10
N ALA A 43 -5.34 10.89 10.53
CA ALA A 43 -4.45 11.96 10.04
C ALA A 43 -4.29 11.98 8.51
N PHE A 44 -4.37 10.83 7.86
CA PHE A 44 -4.27 10.69 6.39
C PHE A 44 -5.64 10.69 5.68
N GLU A 45 -6.74 10.84 6.41
CA GLU A 45 -8.09 10.83 5.81
C GLU A 45 -8.27 11.89 4.73
N PRO A 46 -7.80 13.16 4.91
CA PRO A 46 -7.91 14.17 3.86
C PRO A 46 -7.15 13.79 2.56
N PHE A 47 -6.07 13.05 2.67
CA PHE A 47 -5.33 12.56 1.51
C PHE A 47 -6.10 11.48 0.74
N TYR A 48 -6.76 10.56 1.45
CA TYR A 48 -7.51 9.47 0.82
C TYR A 48 -8.87 9.92 0.30
N ASN A 49 -9.51 10.86 0.97
CA ASN A 49 -10.83 11.39 0.66
C ASN A 49 -10.81 12.93 0.56
N PRO A 50 -10.12 13.49 -0.46
CA PRO A 50 -10.07 14.93 -0.64
C PRO A 50 -11.46 15.50 -0.95
N LYS A 51 -11.76 16.70 -0.46
CA LYS A 51 -13.02 17.39 -0.66
C LYS A 51 -13.34 17.62 -2.14
N SER A 52 -12.30 17.83 -2.95
CA SER A 52 -12.43 17.96 -4.40
C SER A 52 -11.36 17.13 -5.09
N ARG A 53 -11.78 16.28 -6.03
CA ARG A 53 -10.83 15.51 -6.87
C ARG A 53 -10.20 16.34 -7.98
N LEU A 54 -10.94 17.34 -8.48
CA LEU A 54 -10.47 18.20 -9.58
C LEU A 54 -9.54 19.31 -9.07
N PHE A 55 -9.82 19.83 -7.89
CA PHE A 55 -9.03 20.91 -7.28
C PHE A 55 -8.78 20.56 -5.81
N PRO A 56 -7.88 19.60 -5.52
CA PRO A 56 -7.60 19.21 -4.14
C PRO A 56 -6.93 20.37 -3.40
N ASP A 57 -7.40 20.63 -2.18
CA ASP A 57 -6.80 21.62 -1.30
C ASP A 57 -5.31 21.25 -1.05
N PRO A 58 -4.37 22.19 -1.16
CA PRO A 58 -2.97 21.94 -0.85
C PRO A 58 -2.73 21.29 0.52
N SER A 59 -3.57 21.59 1.52
CA SER A 59 -3.50 20.98 2.86
C SER A 59 -3.87 19.50 2.89
N GLU A 60 -4.59 19.00 1.89
CA GLU A 60 -4.98 17.60 1.74
C GLU A 60 -3.91 16.76 1.05
N ARG A 61 -2.85 17.39 0.54
CA ARG A 61 -1.74 16.70 -0.11
C ARG A 61 -0.82 16.04 0.91
N LEU A 62 -0.25 14.90 0.53
CA LEU A 62 0.63 14.12 1.39
C LEU A 62 1.75 14.93 2.06
N PRO A 63 2.50 15.82 1.37
CA PRO A 63 3.53 16.65 1.99
C PRO A 63 3.02 17.54 3.11
N ALA A 64 1.85 18.13 2.95
CA ALA A 64 1.26 19.01 3.97
C ALA A 64 0.82 18.23 5.21
N ILE A 65 0.24 17.05 5.01
CA ILE A 65 -0.14 16.16 6.10
C ILE A 65 1.11 15.70 6.87
N VAL A 66 2.17 15.29 6.15
CA VAL A 66 3.43 14.87 6.78
C VAL A 66 4.04 16.03 7.57
N ARG A 67 4.07 17.26 7.02
CA ARG A 67 4.54 18.43 7.73
C ARG A 67 3.79 18.64 9.06
N ASN A 68 2.48 18.49 9.03
CA ASN A 68 1.63 18.63 10.22
C ASN A 68 1.97 17.59 11.30
N ILE A 69 2.08 16.32 10.89
CA ILE A 69 2.36 15.19 11.79
C ILE A 69 3.78 15.30 12.39
N THR A 70 4.73 15.79 11.59
CA THR A 70 6.16 15.73 11.92
C THR A 70 6.75 17.07 12.36
N SER A 71 5.92 18.06 12.65
CA SER A 71 6.33 19.42 13.02
C SER A 71 7.37 19.49 14.15
N ASN A 72 7.37 18.51 15.05
CA ASN A 72 8.32 18.39 16.17
C ASN A 72 9.37 17.29 15.96
N ALA A 73 9.43 16.68 14.77
CA ALA A 73 10.33 15.57 14.48
C ALA A 73 11.42 16.01 13.51
N ASN A 74 12.59 16.35 14.03
CA ASN A 74 13.74 16.73 13.18
C ASN A 74 14.34 15.49 12.51
N CYS A 75 13.83 15.12 11.35
CA CYS A 75 14.40 14.06 10.50
C CYS A 75 14.82 14.65 9.15
N ASP A 76 15.90 14.13 8.57
CA ASP A 76 16.33 14.56 7.24
C ASP A 76 15.37 14.09 6.14
N ARG A 77 14.70 12.95 6.36
CA ARG A 77 13.74 12.37 5.41
C ARG A 77 12.60 11.68 6.15
N TYR A 78 11.42 11.69 5.55
CA TYR A 78 10.25 10.96 6.01
C TYR A 78 9.85 9.93 4.95
N LEU A 79 9.78 8.67 5.34
CA LEU A 79 9.28 7.59 4.50
C LEU A 79 7.85 7.28 4.94
N VAL A 80 6.92 7.39 3.99
CA VAL A 80 5.49 7.19 4.23
C VAL A 80 4.99 6.10 3.32
N VAL A 81 4.40 5.06 3.90
CA VAL A 81 3.72 4.01 3.15
C VAL A 81 2.24 4.34 3.11
N THR A 82 1.70 4.47 1.90
CA THR A 82 0.29 4.80 1.67
C THR A 82 -0.39 3.71 0.85
N ARG A 83 -1.71 3.61 0.96
CA ARG A 83 -2.51 2.84 0.00
C ARG A 83 -2.77 3.66 -1.25
N TYR A 84 -3.07 2.98 -2.36
CA TYR A 84 -3.54 3.63 -3.58
C TYR A 84 -4.62 2.79 -4.26
N LYS A 85 -5.34 3.43 -5.19
CA LYS A 85 -6.35 2.80 -6.03
C LYS A 85 -5.75 2.44 -7.38
N THR A 86 -6.08 1.24 -7.86
CA THR A 86 -5.75 0.84 -9.23
C THR A 86 -6.95 0.17 -9.87
N GLU A 87 -7.12 0.36 -11.16
CA GLU A 87 -8.12 -0.35 -11.95
C GLU A 87 -7.54 -1.70 -12.37
N LEU A 88 -8.30 -2.77 -12.14
CA LEU A 88 -7.90 -4.09 -12.59
C LEU A 88 -8.00 -4.17 -14.10
N GLN A 89 -6.87 -4.42 -14.75
CA GLN A 89 -6.75 -4.43 -16.20
C GLN A 89 -7.81 -5.32 -16.88
N GLY A 90 -8.49 -4.77 -17.88
CA GLY A 90 -9.56 -5.46 -18.59
C GLY A 90 -10.89 -5.56 -17.85
N THR A 91 -11.06 -4.78 -16.78
CA THR A 91 -12.31 -4.70 -16.01
C THR A 91 -12.58 -3.27 -15.58
N SER A 92 -13.79 -2.98 -15.08
CA SER A 92 -14.12 -1.71 -14.41
C SER A 92 -13.93 -1.78 -12.88
N LEU A 93 -13.30 -2.84 -12.37
CA LEU A 93 -13.12 -3.04 -10.95
C LEU A 93 -11.95 -2.18 -10.43
N VAL A 94 -12.23 -1.33 -9.46
CA VAL A 94 -11.22 -0.54 -8.76
C VAL A 94 -10.85 -1.24 -7.46
N LEU A 95 -9.57 -1.56 -7.31
CA LEU A 95 -8.99 -2.16 -6.11
C LEU A 95 -8.36 -1.05 -5.25
N ASP A 96 -8.86 -0.85 -4.04
CA ASP A 96 -8.39 0.20 -3.11
C ASP A 96 -7.60 -0.41 -1.94
N GLY A 97 -6.32 -0.10 -1.87
CA GLY A 97 -5.48 -0.51 -0.76
C GLY A 97 -5.23 -2.02 -0.71
N ILE A 98 -5.58 -2.66 0.40
CA ILE A 98 -5.33 -4.07 0.67
C ILE A 98 -6.66 -4.78 0.85
N GLY A 99 -6.84 -5.91 0.15
CA GLY A 99 -8.09 -6.64 0.23
C GLY A 99 -8.07 -7.95 -0.53
N ALA A 100 -9.22 -8.60 -0.59
CA ALA A 100 -9.47 -9.71 -1.47
C ALA A 100 -10.65 -9.41 -2.37
N TYR A 101 -10.62 -9.91 -3.57
CA TYR A 101 -11.77 -9.90 -4.44
C TYR A 101 -12.04 -11.29 -4.99
N SER A 102 -13.30 -11.53 -5.29
CA SER A 102 -13.73 -12.72 -5.99
C SER A 102 -14.57 -12.31 -7.19
N ARG A 103 -14.29 -12.93 -8.31
CA ARG A 103 -15.04 -12.74 -9.55
C ARG A 103 -15.45 -14.08 -10.12
N GLY A 104 -16.69 -14.20 -10.53
CA GLY A 104 -17.17 -15.45 -11.16
C GLY A 104 -18.45 -15.27 -11.92
N VAL A 105 -18.75 -16.28 -12.75
CA VAL A 105 -20.04 -16.47 -13.42
C VAL A 105 -20.75 -17.59 -12.69
N GLY A 106 -21.60 -17.25 -11.73
CA GLY A 106 -22.20 -18.25 -10.85
C GLY A 106 -21.17 -18.99 -9.99
N SER A 107 -21.55 -20.11 -9.39
CA SER A 107 -20.68 -20.90 -8.52
C SER A 107 -19.56 -21.67 -9.24
N PHE A 108 -19.60 -21.81 -10.56
CA PHE A 108 -18.73 -22.72 -11.31
C PHE A 108 -17.42 -22.09 -11.82
N ALA A 109 -17.31 -20.78 -11.92
CA ALA A 109 -16.12 -20.13 -12.45
C ALA A 109 -15.67 -18.98 -11.55
N ARG A 110 -15.55 -19.24 -10.24
CA ARG A 110 -15.11 -18.27 -9.27
C ARG A 110 -13.59 -18.21 -9.22
N HIS A 111 -13.03 -17.00 -9.31
CA HIS A 111 -11.60 -16.73 -9.16
C HIS A 111 -11.40 -15.71 -8.05
N SER A 112 -10.71 -16.12 -7.00
CA SER A 112 -10.44 -15.29 -5.84
C SER A 112 -8.99 -14.86 -5.82
N HIS A 113 -8.73 -13.62 -5.42
CA HIS A 113 -7.40 -13.03 -5.37
C HIS A 113 -7.26 -12.15 -4.14
N LEU A 114 -6.04 -12.13 -3.60
CA LEU A 114 -5.59 -11.20 -2.58
C LEU A 114 -4.75 -10.12 -3.24
N PHE A 115 -4.94 -8.86 -2.85
CA PHE A 115 -4.19 -7.74 -3.40
C PHE A 115 -3.65 -6.79 -2.32
N ALA A 116 -2.55 -6.09 -2.63
CA ALA A 116 -1.93 -5.11 -1.76
C ALA A 116 -1.39 -3.92 -2.57
N ASN A 117 -2.21 -2.90 -2.75
CA ASN A 117 -1.85 -1.66 -3.43
C ASN A 117 -1.24 -0.68 -2.42
N VAL A 118 0.05 -0.83 -2.17
CA VAL A 118 0.82 0.04 -1.27
C VAL A 118 1.91 0.76 -2.03
N ALA A 119 2.06 2.06 -1.77
CA ALA A 119 3.08 2.93 -2.35
C ALA A 119 4.02 3.43 -1.27
N VAL A 120 5.30 3.55 -1.61
CA VAL A 120 6.32 4.17 -0.76
C VAL A 120 6.55 5.59 -1.26
N ASN A 121 6.45 6.54 -0.34
CA ASN A 121 6.68 7.95 -0.61
C ASN A 121 7.86 8.43 0.25
N LEU A 122 8.84 9.10 -0.35
CA LEU A 122 9.93 9.72 0.34
C LEU A 122 9.75 11.24 0.30
N ILE A 123 9.83 11.88 1.46
CA ILE A 123 9.63 13.32 1.61
C ILE A 123 10.87 13.91 2.27
N ASP A 124 11.39 14.98 1.70
CA ASP A 124 12.50 15.73 2.29
C ASP A 124 12.08 16.36 3.62
N GLY A 125 12.91 16.22 4.65
CA GLY A 125 12.56 16.65 5.99
C GLY A 125 12.64 18.16 6.21
N ARG A 126 13.28 18.91 5.31
CA ARG A 126 13.44 20.36 5.41
C ARG A 126 12.43 21.10 4.53
N SER A 127 12.38 20.75 3.25
CA SER A 127 11.47 21.40 2.29
C SER A 127 10.05 20.84 2.36
N TYR A 128 9.88 19.59 2.83
CA TYR A 128 8.67 18.80 2.72
C TYR A 128 8.24 18.57 1.27
N GLU A 129 9.17 18.62 0.35
CA GLU A 129 8.91 18.22 -1.02
C GLU A 129 9.00 16.70 -1.18
N GLN A 130 8.15 16.15 -2.03
CA GLN A 130 8.23 14.73 -2.35
C GLN A 130 9.48 14.49 -3.20
N ILE A 131 10.36 13.64 -2.71
CA ILE A 131 11.53 13.21 -3.45
C ILE A 131 11.06 12.18 -4.48
N ASN A 132 10.83 12.64 -5.70
CA ASN A 132 10.56 11.78 -6.84
C ASN A 132 11.86 11.10 -7.23
N ARG A 133 12.17 9.98 -6.61
CA ARG A 133 13.15 9.08 -7.19
C ARG A 133 12.48 8.48 -8.42
N HIS A 134 12.79 9.03 -9.56
CA HIS A 134 12.52 8.35 -10.81
C HIS A 134 13.08 6.95 -10.66
N PHE A 135 12.35 5.93 -11.10
CA PHE A 135 12.81 4.55 -11.21
C PHE A 135 13.99 4.44 -12.21
N ALA A 136 14.84 5.45 -12.28
CA ALA A 136 15.97 5.58 -13.19
C ALA A 136 17.01 4.47 -13.05
N ASN A 137 16.90 3.65 -12.01
CA ASN A 137 17.78 2.50 -11.78
C ASN A 137 17.11 1.14 -11.99
N PHE A 138 15.84 1.10 -12.29
CA PHE A 138 15.26 -0.07 -12.95
C PHE A 138 15.58 0.09 -14.42
N GLY A 139 16.59 -0.63 -14.89
CA GLY A 139 17.16 -0.51 -16.23
C GLY A 139 16.15 -0.09 -17.29
N SER A 140 16.61 0.47 -18.38
CA SER A 140 15.85 1.12 -19.46
C SER A 140 14.69 0.30 -20.09
N ASN A 141 14.22 -0.74 -19.43
CA ASN A 141 13.15 -1.63 -19.86
C ASN A 141 11.80 -1.14 -19.32
N LEU A 142 11.04 -0.49 -20.19
CA LEU A 142 9.61 -0.23 -20.03
C LEU A 142 8.85 -1.47 -19.52
N ALA A 143 9.30 -2.68 -19.88
CA ALA A 143 8.79 -3.96 -19.41
C ALA A 143 9.01 -4.20 -17.90
N GLU A 144 10.08 -3.68 -17.28
CA GLU A 144 10.30 -3.81 -15.84
C GLU A 144 9.47 -2.80 -15.04
N SER A 145 9.26 -1.60 -15.57
CA SER A 145 8.31 -0.66 -14.95
C SER A 145 6.86 -1.18 -15.04
N MET A 146 6.51 -1.86 -16.13
CA MET A 146 5.23 -2.56 -16.27
C MET A 146 5.10 -3.74 -15.31
N ARG A 147 6.16 -4.53 -15.10
CA ARG A 147 6.19 -5.63 -14.11
C ARG A 147 6.03 -5.15 -12.67
N LEU A 148 6.44 -3.93 -12.36
CA LEU A 148 6.19 -3.31 -11.05
C LEU A 148 4.70 -2.99 -10.85
N THR A 149 3.95 -2.82 -11.92
CA THR A 149 2.48 -2.65 -11.89
C THR A 149 1.74 -3.98 -12.00
N GLU A 150 2.41 -5.05 -12.46
CA GLU A 150 1.74 -6.30 -12.81
C GLU A 150 1.42 -7.23 -11.64
N ASP A 151 1.94 -7.02 -10.40
CA ASP A 151 1.77 -8.07 -9.40
C ASP A 151 1.51 -7.63 -7.93
N PRO A 152 0.51 -6.77 -7.67
CA PRO A 152 -0.02 -6.66 -6.31
C PRO A 152 -1.05 -7.76 -6.01
N ILE A 153 -1.24 -8.73 -6.92
CA ILE A 153 -2.35 -9.69 -6.90
C ILE A 153 -1.79 -11.11 -6.75
N THR A 154 -2.26 -11.82 -5.74
CA THR A 154 -1.93 -13.23 -5.53
C THR A 154 -3.20 -14.06 -5.58
N LYS A 155 -3.18 -15.15 -6.36
CA LYS A 155 -4.30 -16.08 -6.43
C LYS A 155 -4.61 -16.64 -5.03
N LEU A 156 -5.87 -16.56 -4.67
CA LEU A 156 -6.41 -17.15 -3.45
C LEU A 156 -7.25 -18.38 -3.84
N ASP A 157 -7.14 -19.46 -3.08
CA ASP A 157 -8.08 -20.56 -3.21
C ASP A 157 -9.49 -20.07 -2.88
N ASN A 158 -10.47 -20.44 -3.68
CA ASN A 158 -11.84 -19.98 -3.48
C ASN A 158 -12.41 -20.39 -2.12
N SER A 159 -11.96 -21.50 -1.57
CA SER A 159 -12.33 -21.96 -0.23
C SER A 159 -11.77 -21.08 0.89
N GLN A 160 -10.74 -20.29 0.60
CA GLN A 160 -10.10 -19.37 1.54
C GLN A 160 -10.65 -17.94 1.44
N PHE A 161 -11.54 -17.69 0.46
CA PHE A 161 -12.20 -16.40 0.36
C PHE A 161 -13.17 -16.24 1.54
N PRO A 162 -13.09 -15.13 2.30
CA PRO A 162 -13.93 -14.94 3.47
C PRO A 162 -15.40 -14.78 3.09
N ASP A 163 -16.24 -15.68 3.56
CA ASP A 163 -17.68 -15.65 3.38
C ASP A 163 -18.35 -16.08 4.70
N PRO A 164 -19.06 -15.20 5.42
CA PRO A 164 -19.23 -13.76 5.11
C PRO A 164 -17.92 -12.96 5.29
N PRO A 165 -17.80 -11.73 4.72
CA PRO A 165 -16.58 -10.92 4.78
C PRO A 165 -16.03 -10.71 6.20
N ALA A 166 -16.88 -10.60 7.19
CA ALA A 166 -16.51 -10.46 8.60
C ALA A 166 -15.67 -11.65 9.12
N SER A 167 -15.76 -12.83 8.50
CA SER A 167 -14.96 -13.99 8.88
C SER A 167 -13.47 -13.80 8.61
N ALA A 168 -13.10 -12.82 7.80
CA ALA A 168 -11.71 -12.46 7.54
C ALA A 168 -10.97 -12.06 8.82
N ALA A 169 -11.63 -11.38 9.76
CA ALA A 169 -11.02 -10.88 10.99
C ALA A 169 -10.37 -12.00 11.84
N SER A 170 -10.97 -13.19 11.86
CA SER A 170 -10.47 -14.35 12.61
C SER A 170 -9.60 -15.29 11.78
N ASN A 171 -9.44 -15.04 10.47
CA ASN A 171 -8.70 -15.91 9.55
C ASN A 171 -7.20 -15.66 9.61
N THR A 172 -6.51 -16.42 10.47
CA THR A 172 -5.05 -16.31 10.66
C THR A 172 -4.27 -16.58 9.38
N ALA A 173 -4.66 -17.58 8.60
CA ALA A 173 -3.96 -17.92 7.35
C ALA A 173 -4.06 -16.79 6.33
N LEU A 174 -5.24 -16.18 6.20
CA LEU A 174 -5.44 -15.03 5.32
C LEU A 174 -4.63 -13.82 5.79
N ARG A 175 -4.61 -13.56 7.10
CA ARG A 175 -3.78 -12.50 7.69
C ARG A 175 -2.31 -12.69 7.37
N GLU A 176 -1.75 -13.87 7.60
CA GLU A 176 -0.34 -14.14 7.34
C GLU A 176 0.00 -14.02 5.84
N ARG A 177 -0.86 -14.46 4.95
CA ARG A 177 -0.67 -14.27 3.50
C ARG A 177 -0.71 -12.79 3.11
N THR A 178 -1.61 -12.01 3.70
CA THR A 178 -1.68 -10.56 3.46
C THR A 178 -0.41 -9.87 3.95
N ARG A 179 0.06 -10.20 5.16
CA ARG A 179 1.32 -9.69 5.72
C ARG A 179 2.50 -10.02 4.81
N ALA A 180 2.58 -11.26 4.34
CA ALA A 180 3.63 -11.69 3.41
C ALA A 180 3.57 -10.93 2.07
N LEU A 181 2.38 -10.69 1.52
CA LEU A 181 2.19 -9.94 0.28
C LEU A 181 2.65 -8.48 0.44
N VAL A 182 2.25 -7.81 1.52
CA VAL A 182 2.68 -6.44 1.84
C VAL A 182 4.20 -6.38 2.03
N ALA A 183 4.77 -7.31 2.79
CA ALA A 183 6.20 -7.38 3.00
C ALA A 183 6.98 -7.57 1.68
N ALA A 184 6.57 -8.52 0.85
CA ALA A 184 7.20 -8.76 -0.45
C ALA A 184 7.11 -7.53 -1.37
N ARG A 185 6.01 -6.78 -1.31
CA ARG A 185 5.85 -5.53 -2.06
C ARG A 185 6.84 -4.47 -1.58
N LEU A 186 6.97 -4.30 -0.28
CA LEU A 186 7.92 -3.35 0.32
C LEU A 186 9.38 -3.75 0.04
N ASP A 187 9.73 -5.03 0.15
CA ASP A 187 11.08 -5.52 -0.15
C ASP A 187 11.54 -5.23 -1.58
N ARG A 188 10.61 -5.29 -2.51
CA ARG A 188 10.87 -4.95 -3.92
C ARG A 188 11.07 -3.44 -4.11
N THR A 189 10.34 -2.62 -3.37
CA THR A 189 10.27 -1.17 -3.57
C THR A 189 11.33 -0.41 -2.76
N LEU A 190 11.51 -0.76 -1.47
CA LEU A 190 12.35 -0.02 -0.53
C LEU A 190 13.81 0.18 -0.97
N PRO A 191 14.51 -0.80 -1.58
CA PRO A 191 15.90 -0.60 -2.00
C PRO A 191 16.10 0.60 -2.94
N GLY A 192 15.09 0.92 -3.76
CA GLY A 192 15.14 2.09 -4.64
C GLY A 192 15.06 3.43 -3.89
N TYR A 193 14.49 3.44 -2.68
CA TYR A 193 14.32 4.64 -1.87
C TYR A 193 15.42 4.81 -0.80
N LEU A 194 16.07 3.72 -0.40
CA LEU A 194 17.07 3.72 0.69
C LEU A 194 18.51 3.75 0.20
N LYS A 195 18.78 3.56 -1.10
CA LYS A 195 20.12 3.76 -1.65
C LYS A 195 20.51 5.22 -1.44
N GLN A 196 21.52 5.42 -0.64
CA GLN A 196 22.20 6.71 -0.51
C GLN A 196 22.98 6.96 -1.79
N ASP A 197 22.76 8.09 -2.43
CA ASP A 197 23.67 8.64 -3.45
C ASP A 197 24.87 9.27 -2.74
#